data_6f48b9e553ce0244a98a8c3a57178328
#
_entry.id   6f48b9e553ce0244a98a8c3a57178328
#
_cell.length_a   1.000
_cell.length_b   1.000
_cell.length_c   1.000
_cell.angle_alpha   90.00
_cell.angle_beta   90.00
_cell.angle_gamma   90.00
#
_symmetry.space_group_name_H-M   'P 1'
#
loop_
_entity.id
_entity.type
_entity.pdbx_description
1 polymer ?
#
loop_
_entity_poly.entity_id
_entity_poly.type
_entity_poly.pdbx_seq_one_letter_code
_entity_poly.pdbx_strand_id
1 'polypeptide(L)'
;MHFEEKTISKESIYKGKIIEVEKHKVSLPNNETAYREVVKHNGAVAICALTPDQQVILVKQYRKALEQELLEIPAGKLEPGEDRESAAMRELEEETGYKAKKLTLIGEVYGTPGFSNEKISVYFADNLVEGKVNLDEDEFVEKVLYSLDDVKKAVEACTIEDAKTFIAFQHLLLHYNHSK
;
A
#
# COMPACT_ATOMS: atom_id res chain seq x y z
N MET A 1 -29.09 5.45 13.64
CA MET A 1 -28.73 4.12 14.17
C MET A 1 -27.25 4.15 14.46
N HIS A 2 -26.81 3.72 15.65
CA HIS A 2 -25.40 3.72 16.05
C HIS A 2 -24.88 2.30 15.83
N PHE A 3 -23.81 2.13 15.03
CA PHE A 3 -23.26 0.82 14.66
C PHE A 3 -21.99 0.46 15.45
N GLU A 4 -21.65 1.24 16.48
CA GLU A 4 -20.48 1.00 17.30
C GLU A 4 -20.54 -0.36 18.00
N GLU A 5 -19.46 -1.11 17.91
CA GLU A 5 -19.23 -2.34 18.64
C GLU A 5 -18.20 -2.07 19.75
N LYS A 6 -18.65 -2.00 21.00
CA LYS A 6 -17.75 -1.71 22.13
C LYS A 6 -17.00 -2.96 22.55
N THR A 7 -15.66 -2.86 22.62
CA THR A 7 -14.84 -3.95 23.11
C THR A 7 -15.09 -4.17 24.61
N ILE A 8 -15.51 -5.37 24.98
CA ILE A 8 -15.70 -5.83 26.36
C ILE A 8 -14.38 -6.38 26.90
N SER A 9 -13.72 -7.22 26.12
CA SER A 9 -12.40 -7.81 26.45
C SER A 9 -11.67 -8.15 25.18
N LYS A 10 -10.33 -8.26 25.27
CA LYS A 10 -9.48 -8.70 24.19
C LYS A 10 -8.43 -9.67 24.68
N GLU A 11 -8.05 -10.59 23.79
CA GLU A 11 -7.04 -11.62 23.99
C GLU A 11 -6.08 -11.58 22.83
N SER A 12 -4.77 -11.52 23.08
CA SER A 12 -3.74 -11.65 22.03
C SER A 12 -3.58 -13.15 21.70
N ILE A 13 -3.83 -13.50 20.44
CA ILE A 13 -3.73 -14.87 19.95
C ILE A 13 -2.36 -15.14 19.36
N TYR A 14 -1.80 -14.15 18.67
CA TYR A 14 -0.47 -14.21 18.05
C TYR A 14 0.16 -12.83 18.01
N LYS A 15 1.45 -12.79 18.30
CA LYS A 15 2.25 -11.57 18.15
C LYS A 15 3.53 -11.89 17.39
N GLY A 16 3.61 -11.42 16.16
CA GLY A 16 4.76 -11.55 15.27
C GLY A 16 5.55 -10.25 15.11
N LYS A 17 6.48 -10.25 14.18
CA LYS A 17 7.27 -9.06 13.81
C LYS A 17 6.42 -8.02 13.06
N ILE A 18 5.49 -8.48 12.21
CA ILE A 18 4.72 -7.63 11.28
C ILE A 18 3.31 -7.40 11.77
N ILE A 19 2.65 -8.47 12.25
CA ILE A 19 1.24 -8.44 12.66
C ILE A 19 1.07 -8.94 14.08
N GLU A 20 0.01 -8.45 14.74
CA GLU A 20 -0.55 -9.05 15.93
C GLU A 20 -2.00 -9.44 15.66
N VAL A 21 -2.41 -10.64 16.08
CA VAL A 21 -3.79 -11.11 15.95
C VAL A 21 -4.44 -11.12 17.33
N GLU A 22 -5.51 -10.36 17.46
CA GLU A 22 -6.30 -10.26 18.68
C GLU A 22 -7.70 -10.85 18.47
N LYS A 23 -8.25 -11.49 19.49
CA LYS A 23 -9.66 -11.87 19.56
C LYS A 23 -10.40 -10.96 20.53
N HIS A 24 -11.36 -10.19 20.00
CA HIS A 24 -12.14 -9.24 20.77
C HIS A 24 -13.53 -9.81 21.05
N LYS A 25 -13.98 -9.77 22.31
CA LYS A 25 -15.39 -9.89 22.66
C LYS A 25 -16.00 -8.49 22.62
N VAL A 26 -17.06 -8.32 21.86
CA VAL A 26 -17.71 -7.02 21.65
C VAL A 26 -19.19 -7.06 22.02
N SER A 27 -19.73 -5.90 22.40
CA SER A 27 -21.16 -5.67 22.53
C SER A 27 -21.70 -5.11 21.21
N LEU A 28 -22.73 -5.74 20.70
CA LEU A 28 -23.41 -5.34 19.47
C LEU A 28 -24.44 -4.21 19.75
N PRO A 29 -24.91 -3.48 18.72
CA PRO A 29 -25.94 -2.44 18.87
C PRO A 29 -27.29 -2.93 19.43
N ASN A 30 -27.58 -4.24 19.32
CA ASN A 30 -28.76 -4.87 19.90
C ASN A 30 -28.55 -5.42 21.33
N ASN A 31 -27.42 -5.05 21.97
CA ASN A 31 -26.97 -5.52 23.28
C ASN A 31 -26.60 -7.01 23.39
N GLU A 32 -26.53 -7.71 22.28
CA GLU A 32 -25.93 -9.05 22.25
C GLU A 32 -24.41 -8.98 22.26
N THR A 33 -23.74 -10.12 22.37
CA THR A 33 -22.27 -10.19 22.30
C THR A 33 -21.83 -11.04 21.13
N ALA A 34 -20.70 -10.65 20.53
CA ALA A 34 -20.05 -11.40 19.46
C ALA A 34 -18.53 -11.40 19.64
N TYR A 35 -17.84 -12.18 18.81
CA TYR A 35 -16.39 -12.16 18.73
C TYR A 35 -15.95 -11.54 17.38
N ARG A 36 -14.81 -10.84 17.42
CA ARG A 36 -14.13 -10.32 16.25
C ARG A 36 -12.67 -10.74 16.28
N GLU A 37 -12.16 -11.18 15.16
CA GLU A 37 -10.74 -11.42 14.93
C GLU A 37 -10.16 -10.15 14.31
N VAL A 38 -9.11 -9.60 14.91
CA VAL A 38 -8.53 -8.31 14.51
C VAL A 38 -7.04 -8.49 14.26
N VAL A 39 -6.62 -8.21 13.05
CA VAL A 39 -5.21 -8.13 12.69
C VAL A 39 -4.73 -6.69 12.88
N LYS A 40 -3.77 -6.51 13.79
CA LYS A 40 -3.11 -5.23 14.04
C LYS A 40 -1.88 -5.10 13.15
N HIS A 41 -1.76 -3.98 12.48
CA HIS A 41 -0.65 -3.62 11.59
C HIS A 41 -0.27 -2.15 11.78
N ASN A 42 1.01 -1.80 11.61
CA ASN A 42 1.49 -0.42 11.76
C ASN A 42 1.02 0.51 10.63
N GLY A 43 0.55 -0.06 9.53
CA GLY A 43 0.21 0.64 8.29
C GLY A 43 1.33 0.56 7.27
N ALA A 44 1.06 1.10 6.09
CA ALA A 44 1.97 1.09 4.97
C ALA A 44 1.88 2.39 4.17
N VAL A 45 2.85 2.58 3.29
CA VAL A 45 2.88 3.63 2.28
C VAL A 45 3.05 3.01 0.90
N ALA A 46 2.58 3.68 -0.13
CA ALA A 46 2.75 3.26 -1.51
C ALA A 46 2.92 4.50 -2.42
N ILE A 47 3.73 4.38 -3.46
CA ILE A 47 4.13 5.52 -4.26
C ILE A 47 3.85 5.26 -5.74
N CYS A 48 2.93 6.02 -6.32
CA CYS A 48 2.74 6.15 -7.76
C CYS A 48 3.80 7.12 -8.31
N ALA A 49 4.88 6.61 -8.85
CA ALA A 49 6.02 7.42 -9.28
C ALA A 49 6.15 7.45 -10.79
N LEU A 50 6.32 8.67 -11.36
CA LEU A 50 6.62 8.89 -12.78
C LEU A 50 8.07 9.30 -12.98
N THR A 51 8.76 8.62 -13.88
CA THR A 51 10.10 9.02 -14.34
C THR A 51 10.02 10.34 -15.13
N PRO A 52 11.16 11.02 -15.36
CA PRO A 52 11.19 12.18 -16.26
C PRO A 52 10.65 11.89 -17.67
N ASP A 53 10.78 10.66 -18.14
CA ASP A 53 10.26 10.18 -19.44
C ASP A 53 8.79 9.73 -19.37
N GLN A 54 8.07 10.09 -18.31
CA GLN A 54 6.64 9.79 -18.11
C GLN A 54 6.32 8.29 -18.09
N GLN A 55 7.23 7.47 -17.59
CA GLN A 55 6.99 6.05 -17.32
C GLN A 55 6.64 5.84 -15.85
N VAL A 56 5.67 5.00 -15.60
CA VAL A 56 5.28 4.58 -14.24
C VAL A 56 6.26 3.54 -13.74
N ILE A 57 6.82 3.79 -12.56
CA ILE A 57 7.71 2.83 -11.90
C ILE A 57 6.86 1.81 -11.15
N LEU A 58 7.07 0.56 -11.49
CA LEU A 58 6.48 -0.60 -10.83
C LEU A 58 7.60 -1.49 -10.28
N VAL A 59 7.22 -2.33 -9.35
CA VAL A 59 8.06 -3.38 -8.78
C VAL A 59 7.35 -4.72 -8.91
N LYS A 60 8.09 -5.74 -9.34
CA LYS A 60 7.61 -7.10 -9.37
C LYS A 60 8.28 -7.87 -8.23
N GLN A 61 7.48 -8.50 -7.37
CA GLN A 61 7.95 -9.24 -6.22
C GLN A 61 7.07 -10.44 -5.90
N TYR A 62 7.64 -11.44 -5.25
CA TYR A 62 6.91 -12.63 -4.82
C TYR A 62 6.16 -12.38 -3.52
N ARG A 63 4.84 -12.60 -3.53
CA ARG A 63 3.99 -12.48 -2.35
C ARG A 63 3.65 -13.86 -1.80
N LYS A 64 4.35 -14.27 -0.73
CA LYS A 64 4.22 -15.61 -0.12
C LYS A 64 2.78 -15.94 0.28
N ALA A 65 1.99 -14.97 0.72
CA ALA A 65 0.59 -15.19 1.10
C ALA A 65 -0.30 -15.63 -0.08
N LEU A 66 0.10 -15.26 -1.31
CA LEU A 66 -0.60 -15.60 -2.55
C LEU A 66 0.11 -16.71 -3.35
N GLU A 67 1.35 -17.02 -2.96
CA GLU A 67 2.25 -17.97 -3.65
C GLU A 67 2.49 -17.62 -5.12
N GLN A 68 2.51 -16.32 -5.44
CA GLN A 68 2.75 -15.81 -6.80
C GLN A 68 3.50 -14.48 -6.80
N GLU A 69 4.04 -14.13 -7.97
CA GLU A 69 4.59 -12.79 -8.23
C GLU A 69 3.45 -11.82 -8.50
N LEU A 70 3.56 -10.61 -7.94
CA LEU A 70 2.67 -9.49 -8.25
C LEU A 70 3.46 -8.33 -8.83
N LEU A 71 2.80 -7.58 -9.70
CA LEU A 71 3.27 -6.29 -10.20
C LEU A 71 2.56 -5.18 -9.41
N GLU A 72 3.34 -4.37 -8.71
CA GLU A 72 2.86 -3.39 -7.74
C GLU A 72 3.55 -2.04 -7.93
N ILE A 73 2.93 -0.95 -7.46
CA ILE A 73 3.67 0.29 -7.21
C ILE A 73 4.60 0.08 -6.02
N PRO A 74 5.77 0.77 -5.95
CA PRO A 74 6.65 0.75 -4.78
C PRO A 74 5.90 0.98 -3.49
N ALA A 75 6.16 0.17 -2.47
CA ALA A 75 5.40 0.22 -1.22
C ALA A 75 6.11 -0.48 -0.08
N GLY A 76 6.04 0.11 1.11
CA GLY A 76 6.62 -0.52 2.29
C GLY A 76 5.86 -0.23 3.58
N LYS A 77 6.28 -0.91 4.63
CA LYS A 77 5.67 -0.83 5.95
C LYS A 77 6.22 0.37 6.72
N LEU A 78 5.37 0.97 7.54
CA LEU A 78 5.80 1.98 8.49
C LEU A 78 6.60 1.33 9.62
N GLU A 79 7.74 1.92 9.93
CA GLU A 79 8.42 1.66 11.20
C GLU A 79 7.65 2.27 12.38
N PRO A 80 7.84 1.75 13.60
CA PRO A 80 7.17 2.31 14.78
C PRO A 80 7.51 3.79 14.98
N GLY A 81 6.49 4.67 14.84
CA GLY A 81 6.63 6.13 15.03
C GLY A 81 7.17 6.88 13.82
N GLU A 82 7.37 6.21 12.70
CA GLU A 82 7.82 6.82 11.44
C GLU A 82 6.71 7.70 10.83
N ASP A 83 7.11 8.87 10.32
CA ASP A 83 6.23 9.72 9.54
C ASP A 83 5.97 9.12 8.15
N ARG A 84 4.72 9.18 7.71
CA ARG A 84 4.28 8.52 6.47
C ARG A 84 4.93 9.06 5.20
N GLU A 85 5.14 10.37 5.10
CA GLU A 85 5.80 10.98 3.95
C GLU A 85 7.28 10.61 3.90
N SER A 86 7.94 10.60 5.06
CA SER A 86 9.32 10.15 5.21
C SER A 86 9.50 8.68 4.83
N ALA A 87 8.61 7.81 5.30
CA ALA A 87 8.58 6.40 4.92
C ALA A 87 8.40 6.22 3.40
N ALA A 88 7.50 6.97 2.80
CA ALA A 88 7.26 6.89 1.35
C ALA A 88 8.49 7.35 0.53
N MET A 89 9.21 8.36 0.98
CA MET A 89 10.46 8.78 0.33
C MET A 89 11.56 7.72 0.46
N ARG A 90 11.70 7.11 1.63
CA ARG A 90 12.66 6.04 1.91
C ARG A 90 12.38 4.81 1.04
N GLU A 91 11.15 4.28 1.07
CA GLU A 91 10.76 3.08 0.32
C GLU A 91 10.90 3.28 -1.20
N LEU A 92 10.53 4.47 -1.73
CA LEU A 92 10.73 4.78 -3.14
C LEU A 92 12.22 4.68 -3.52
N GLU A 93 13.12 5.22 -2.71
CA GLU A 93 14.55 5.16 -3.00
C GLU A 93 15.08 3.73 -2.87
N GLU A 94 14.76 3.03 -1.79
CA GLU A 94 15.25 1.69 -1.49
C GLU A 94 14.87 0.68 -2.59
N GLU A 95 13.61 0.65 -3.01
CA GLU A 95 13.14 -0.31 -4.02
C GLU A 95 13.48 0.09 -5.46
N THR A 96 13.57 1.39 -5.76
CA THR A 96 13.63 1.83 -7.17
C THR A 96 14.91 2.57 -7.57
N GLY A 97 15.65 3.09 -6.60
CA GLY A 97 16.80 3.97 -6.83
C GLY A 97 16.41 5.38 -7.26
N TYR A 98 15.18 5.82 -7.03
CA TYR A 98 14.74 7.19 -7.28
C TYR A 98 14.35 7.90 -5.99
N LYS A 99 14.64 9.19 -5.92
CA LYS A 99 14.20 10.09 -4.85
C LYS A 99 13.14 11.04 -5.36
N ALA A 100 12.08 11.21 -4.62
CA ALA A 100 11.10 12.25 -4.87
C ALA A 100 11.53 13.56 -4.19
N LYS A 101 11.42 14.70 -4.91
CA LYS A 101 11.58 16.02 -4.30
C LYS A 101 10.35 16.45 -3.52
N LYS A 102 9.19 15.91 -3.89
CA LYS A 102 7.90 16.20 -3.29
C LYS A 102 6.99 15.00 -3.50
N LEU A 103 6.19 14.69 -2.48
CA LEU A 103 5.11 13.74 -2.56
C LEU A 103 3.77 14.48 -2.47
N THR A 104 2.78 13.97 -3.18
CA THR A 104 1.39 14.44 -3.08
C THR A 104 0.53 13.28 -2.63
N LEU A 105 -0.10 13.39 -1.47
CA LEU A 105 -1.03 12.37 -0.98
C LEU A 105 -2.24 12.31 -1.92
N ILE A 106 -2.50 11.13 -2.50
CA ILE A 106 -3.64 10.91 -3.41
C ILE A 106 -4.77 10.11 -2.74
N GLY A 107 -4.49 9.43 -1.64
CA GLY A 107 -5.50 8.77 -0.84
C GLY A 107 -4.95 7.99 0.34
N GLU A 108 -5.82 7.73 1.30
CA GLU A 108 -5.59 6.82 2.41
C GLU A 108 -6.68 5.75 2.39
N VAL A 109 -6.29 4.50 2.34
CA VAL A 109 -7.21 3.38 2.13
C VAL A 109 -6.96 2.24 3.12
N TYR A 110 -8.00 1.46 3.36
CA TYR A 110 -7.92 0.19 4.08
C TYR A 110 -8.10 -0.95 3.07
N GLY A 111 -7.17 -1.89 3.02
CA GLY A 111 -7.26 -3.05 2.13
C GLY A 111 -8.31 -4.06 2.58
N THR A 112 -8.33 -4.38 3.87
CA THR A 112 -9.17 -5.42 4.46
C THR A 112 -9.85 -4.97 5.76
N PRO A 113 -10.70 -3.91 5.72
CA PRO A 113 -11.26 -3.29 6.94
C PRO A 113 -12.20 -4.20 7.75
N GLY A 114 -12.59 -5.34 7.19
CA GLY A 114 -13.41 -6.33 7.89
C GLY A 114 -12.68 -7.02 9.05
N PHE A 115 -11.35 -7.08 9.01
CA PHE A 115 -10.56 -7.74 10.05
C PHE A 115 -9.19 -7.12 10.32
N SER A 116 -8.70 -6.20 9.48
CA SER A 116 -7.40 -5.54 9.68
C SER A 116 -7.55 -4.03 9.80
N ASN A 117 -6.69 -3.45 10.64
CA ASN A 117 -6.56 -1.99 10.75
C ASN A 117 -5.44 -1.43 9.86
N GLU A 118 -4.89 -2.22 8.94
CA GLU A 118 -3.87 -1.74 8.02
C GLU A 118 -4.39 -0.58 7.19
N LYS A 119 -3.74 0.57 7.33
CA LYS A 119 -4.03 1.78 6.57
C LYS A 119 -2.85 2.08 5.65
N ILE A 120 -3.12 2.18 4.35
CA ILE A 120 -2.13 2.45 3.32
C ILE A 120 -2.31 3.91 2.88
N SER A 121 -1.25 4.72 2.97
CA SER A 121 -1.22 6.06 2.37
C SER A 121 -0.58 5.96 1.00
N VAL A 122 -1.33 6.32 -0.03
CA VAL A 122 -0.88 6.29 -1.43
C VAL A 122 -0.46 7.70 -1.82
N TYR A 123 0.78 7.85 -2.26
CA TYR A 123 1.36 9.10 -2.71
C TYR A 123 1.61 9.10 -4.22
N PHE A 124 1.66 10.28 -4.79
CA PHE A 124 2.11 10.53 -6.15
C PHE A 124 3.41 11.32 -6.17
N ALA A 125 4.32 10.99 -7.10
CA ALA A 125 5.60 11.66 -7.31
C ALA A 125 5.95 11.71 -8.80
N ASP A 126 6.30 12.91 -9.32
CA ASP A 126 6.67 13.13 -10.72
C ASP A 126 8.03 13.85 -10.91
N ASN A 127 8.56 14.47 -9.87
CA ASN A 127 9.83 15.17 -9.91
C ASN A 127 10.94 14.33 -9.26
N LEU A 128 11.27 13.22 -9.92
CA LEU A 128 12.27 12.28 -9.44
C LEU A 128 13.69 12.70 -9.80
N VAL A 129 14.63 12.36 -8.93
CA VAL A 129 16.07 12.41 -9.16
C VAL A 129 16.68 11.05 -8.89
N GLU A 130 17.85 10.78 -9.47
CA GLU A 130 18.58 9.54 -9.22
C GLU A 130 19.00 9.42 -7.75
N GLY A 131 18.84 8.27 -7.18
CA GLY A 131 19.26 7.84 -5.86
C GLY A 131 19.98 6.49 -5.96
N LYS A 132 19.87 5.67 -4.93
CA LYS A 132 20.52 4.34 -4.87
C LYS A 132 19.51 3.30 -4.40
N VAL A 133 19.44 2.17 -5.10
CA VAL A 133 18.72 0.99 -4.64
C VAL A 133 19.42 0.46 -3.38
N ASN A 134 18.64 0.13 -2.35
CA ASN A 134 19.14 -0.41 -1.10
C ASN A 134 18.08 -1.34 -0.48
N LEU A 135 17.86 -2.47 -1.13
CA LEU A 135 16.91 -3.49 -0.67
C LEU A 135 17.38 -4.13 0.63
N ASP A 136 16.46 -4.56 1.46
CA ASP A 136 16.75 -5.41 2.61
C ASP A 136 17.33 -6.77 2.14
N GLU A 137 18.09 -7.46 2.99
CA GLU A 137 18.78 -8.72 2.63
C GLU A 137 17.81 -9.83 2.19
N ASP A 138 16.55 -9.77 2.62
CA ASP A 138 15.49 -10.73 2.29
C ASP A 138 14.47 -10.19 1.26
N GLU A 139 14.75 -9.05 0.65
CA GLU A 139 13.92 -8.46 -0.40
C GLU A 139 14.47 -8.74 -1.80
N PHE A 140 13.63 -9.31 -2.64
CA PHE A 140 13.92 -9.61 -4.05
C PHE A 140 12.89 -8.91 -4.93
N VAL A 141 13.28 -7.77 -5.47
CA VAL A 141 12.41 -6.86 -6.23
C VAL A 141 12.98 -6.59 -7.60
N GLU A 142 12.18 -6.72 -8.64
CA GLU A 142 12.52 -6.35 -10.02
C GLU A 142 11.78 -5.07 -10.39
N LYS A 143 12.53 -4.02 -10.75
CA LYS A 143 11.94 -2.77 -11.26
C LYS A 143 11.42 -2.94 -12.69
N VAL A 144 10.17 -2.56 -12.92
CA VAL A 144 9.48 -2.60 -14.22
C VAL A 144 8.95 -1.20 -14.55
N LEU A 145 9.05 -0.79 -15.81
CA LEU A 145 8.57 0.51 -16.26
C LEU A 145 7.37 0.31 -17.22
N TYR A 146 6.28 1.00 -16.94
CA TYR A 146 5.09 1.04 -17.80
C TYR A 146 4.92 2.42 -18.40
N SER A 147 4.61 2.47 -19.69
CA SER A 147 4.09 3.68 -20.31
C SER A 147 2.66 3.97 -19.81
N LEU A 148 2.17 5.19 -19.97
CA LEU A 148 0.77 5.51 -19.68
C LEU A 148 -0.21 4.69 -20.53
N ASP A 149 0.18 4.32 -21.75
CA ASP A 149 -0.60 3.43 -22.62
C ASP A 149 -0.65 1.99 -22.05
N ASP A 150 0.44 1.50 -21.46
CA ASP A 150 0.45 0.19 -20.78
C ASP A 150 -0.42 0.21 -19.52
N VAL A 151 -0.38 1.30 -18.74
CA VAL A 151 -1.29 1.51 -17.61
C VAL A 151 -2.75 1.43 -18.06
N LYS A 152 -3.10 2.14 -19.13
CA LYS A 152 -4.46 2.12 -19.68
C LYS A 152 -4.88 0.71 -20.11
N LYS A 153 -4.03 0.02 -20.87
CA LYS A 153 -4.28 -1.37 -21.32
C LYS A 153 -4.46 -2.33 -20.13
N ALA A 154 -3.62 -2.20 -19.10
CA ALA A 154 -3.69 -3.04 -17.91
C ALA A 154 -4.99 -2.85 -17.13
N VAL A 155 -5.47 -1.60 -17.01
CA VAL A 155 -6.76 -1.30 -16.38
C VAL A 155 -7.93 -1.82 -17.22
N GLU A 156 -7.93 -1.58 -18.54
CA GLU A 156 -8.98 -2.05 -19.46
C GLU A 156 -9.07 -3.59 -19.52
N ALA A 157 -7.91 -4.26 -19.45
CA ALA A 157 -7.83 -5.72 -19.44
C ALA A 157 -8.07 -6.36 -18.06
N CYS A 158 -8.25 -5.55 -16.99
CA CYS A 158 -8.40 -6.02 -15.61
C CYS A 158 -7.26 -6.94 -15.16
N THR A 159 -6.01 -6.63 -15.54
CA THR A 159 -4.83 -7.45 -15.20
C THR A 159 -4.12 -7.00 -13.92
N ILE A 160 -4.54 -5.90 -13.30
CA ILE A 160 -3.96 -5.41 -12.05
C ILE A 160 -4.70 -6.04 -10.87
N GLU A 161 -4.00 -6.91 -10.15
CA GLU A 161 -4.54 -7.64 -8.99
C GLU A 161 -4.29 -6.94 -7.66
N ASP A 162 -3.29 -6.03 -7.61
CA ASP A 162 -2.95 -5.28 -6.41
C ASP A 162 -3.79 -4.00 -6.26
N ALA A 163 -4.51 -3.88 -5.14
CA ALA A 163 -5.47 -2.80 -4.91
C ALA A 163 -4.82 -1.40 -4.90
N LYS A 164 -3.65 -1.22 -4.27
CA LYS A 164 -2.97 0.07 -4.21
C LYS A 164 -2.45 0.51 -5.58
N THR A 165 -1.99 -0.44 -6.40
CA THR A 165 -1.58 -0.22 -7.79
C THR A 165 -2.76 0.16 -8.66
N PHE A 166 -3.91 -0.52 -8.50
CA PHE A 166 -5.14 -0.17 -9.20
C PHE A 166 -5.59 1.26 -8.88
N ILE A 167 -5.54 1.68 -7.60
CA ILE A 167 -5.87 3.04 -7.17
C ILE A 167 -4.93 4.06 -7.83
N ALA A 168 -3.62 3.78 -7.83
CA ALA A 168 -2.62 4.64 -8.47
C ALA A 168 -2.85 4.79 -9.97
N PHE A 169 -3.16 3.70 -10.67
CA PHE A 169 -3.46 3.71 -12.09
C PHE A 169 -4.73 4.50 -12.41
N GLN A 170 -5.79 4.36 -11.60
CA GLN A 170 -6.98 5.19 -11.74
C GLN A 170 -6.67 6.68 -11.56
N HIS A 171 -5.85 7.03 -10.57
CA HIS A 171 -5.41 8.41 -10.37
C HIS A 171 -4.68 8.96 -11.61
N LEU A 172 -3.74 8.19 -12.18
CA LEU A 172 -3.01 8.60 -13.38
C LEU A 172 -3.95 8.81 -14.58
N LEU A 173 -4.87 7.88 -14.83
CA LEU A 173 -5.81 7.98 -15.94
C LEU A 173 -6.75 9.18 -15.82
N LEU A 174 -7.13 9.57 -14.60
CA LEU A 174 -8.01 10.71 -14.35
C LEU A 174 -7.29 12.06 -14.46
N HIS A 175 -6.01 12.14 -14.10
CA HIS A 175 -5.32 13.42 -13.93
C HIS A 175 -4.21 13.67 -14.95
N TYR A 176 -3.66 12.63 -15.58
CA TYR A 176 -2.53 12.74 -16.52
C TYR A 176 -2.90 12.51 -17.99
N ASN A 177 -4.02 11.85 -18.29
CA ASN A 177 -4.47 11.58 -19.67
C ASN A 177 -5.08 12.79 -20.38
N HIS A 178 -5.20 13.96 -19.72
CA HIS A 178 -5.80 15.17 -20.29
C HIS A 178 -4.79 16.26 -20.69
N SER A 179 -3.48 15.94 -20.67
CA SER A 179 -2.42 16.91 -20.95
C SER A 179 -1.80 16.71 -22.34
N LYS A 180 -2.64 16.47 -23.37
CA LYS A 180 -2.22 16.57 -24.79
C LYS A 180 -3.26 17.31 -25.59
#